data_14c74f59da6f62de34612c1d21b2c02a
#
_entry.id   14c74f59da6f62de34612c1d21b2c02a
#
_cell.length_a   1.000
_cell.length_b   1.000
_cell.length_c   1.000
_cell.angle_alpha   90.00
_cell.angle_beta   90.00
_cell.angle_gamma   90.00
#
_symmetry.space_group_name_H-M   'P 1'
#
loop_
_entity.id
_entity.type
_entity.pdbx_description
1 polymer ?
#
loop_
_entity_poly.entity_id
_entity_poly.type
_entity_poly.pdbx_seq_one_letter_code
_entity_poly.pdbx_strand_id
1 'polypeptide(L)'
;MDKYQAFYEMVKKWTVSDYRTQGIKAEVILDMLLSKYLEEIVALGLAYPCGSVKLLAKEIPLNIKNQNLNARVDYLAYAENTHTLFLVELKTTVESYKNTQFERMQQVVDAGVSSFLNFFLNEIVQKKVENTDDAGATPTKKYLYTLWHMTDKLGIEADAEAFSYIGDSRHDKIALHEKELARDQQIAEVKKVAAKINEELGNAKMAALYVTLN
;
A
#
# COMPACT_ATOMS: atom_id res chain seq x y z
N MET A 1 -20.20 17.50 20.54
CA MET A 1 -18.93 16.75 20.40
C MET A 1 -18.76 16.45 18.92
N ASP A 2 -17.68 16.89 18.34
CA ASP A 2 -17.36 16.61 16.94
C ASP A 2 -17.27 15.08 16.74
N LYS A 3 -17.81 14.57 15.61
CA LYS A 3 -17.79 13.13 15.32
C LYS A 3 -16.36 12.55 15.25
N TYR A 4 -15.36 13.37 14.95
CA TYR A 4 -13.95 13.00 14.99
C TYR A 4 -13.45 12.84 16.45
N GLN A 5 -13.87 13.71 17.35
CA GLN A 5 -13.55 13.58 18.77
C GLN A 5 -14.21 12.32 19.37
N ALA A 6 -15.48 12.05 19.02
CA ALA A 6 -16.16 10.83 19.45
C ALA A 6 -15.48 9.56 18.96
N PHE A 7 -15.04 9.55 17.70
CA PHE A 7 -14.27 8.46 17.11
C PHE A 7 -12.91 8.28 17.82
N TYR A 8 -12.18 9.36 18.03
CA TYR A 8 -10.90 9.33 18.75
C TYR A 8 -11.04 8.76 20.16
N GLU A 9 -12.04 9.23 20.92
CA GLU A 9 -12.29 8.72 22.28
C GLU A 9 -12.72 7.24 22.29
N MET A 10 -13.46 6.80 21.28
CA MET A 10 -13.84 5.39 21.10
C MET A 10 -12.59 4.53 20.81
N VAL A 11 -11.72 4.95 19.90
CA VAL A 11 -10.47 4.25 19.58
C VAL A 11 -9.57 4.19 20.78
N LYS A 12 -9.39 5.32 21.49
CA LYS A 12 -8.59 5.40 22.72
C LYS A 12 -9.12 4.45 23.81
N LYS A 13 -10.43 4.43 23.99
CA LYS A 13 -11.07 3.52 24.97
C LYS A 13 -10.84 2.05 24.59
N TRP A 14 -11.00 1.70 23.31
CA TRP A 14 -10.77 0.35 22.80
C TRP A 14 -9.31 -0.09 22.95
N THR A 15 -8.36 0.75 22.59
CA THR A 15 -6.94 0.43 22.68
C THR A 15 -6.46 0.26 24.13
N VAL A 16 -7.06 0.97 25.09
CA VAL A 16 -6.64 0.89 26.49
C VAL A 16 -7.34 -0.23 27.27
N SER A 17 -8.64 -0.46 27.02
CA SER A 17 -9.42 -1.43 27.82
C SER A 17 -9.45 -2.84 27.23
N ASP A 18 -9.65 -2.97 25.92
CA ASP A 18 -9.92 -4.28 25.31
C ASP A 18 -8.66 -4.99 24.83
N TYR A 19 -7.57 -4.24 24.56
CA TYR A 19 -6.28 -4.80 24.19
C TYR A 19 -5.72 -5.76 25.25
N ARG A 20 -5.88 -5.45 26.53
CA ARG A 20 -5.38 -6.28 27.64
C ARG A 20 -6.17 -7.56 27.86
N THR A 21 -7.42 -7.60 27.41
CA THR A 21 -8.34 -8.72 27.69
C THR A 21 -8.49 -9.69 26.52
N GLN A 22 -8.27 -9.25 25.27
CA GLN A 22 -8.56 -10.08 24.09
C GLN A 22 -7.35 -10.51 23.26
N GLY A 23 -6.14 -10.09 23.62
CA GLY A 23 -4.90 -10.47 22.91
C GLY A 23 -4.80 -9.97 21.46
N ILE A 24 -5.70 -9.08 21.03
CA ILE A 24 -5.66 -8.47 19.70
C ILE A 24 -4.62 -7.35 19.73
N LYS A 25 -3.67 -7.35 18.81
CA LYS A 25 -2.67 -6.28 18.72
C LYS A 25 -3.35 -4.96 18.39
N ALA A 26 -3.09 -3.92 19.18
CA ALA A 26 -3.61 -2.57 18.98
C ALA A 26 -3.33 -2.05 17.58
N GLU A 27 -2.18 -2.40 17.00
CA GLU A 27 -1.76 -2.07 15.64
C GLU A 27 -2.76 -2.57 14.58
N VAL A 28 -3.29 -3.80 14.74
CA VAL A 28 -4.27 -4.37 13.78
C VAL A 28 -5.60 -3.61 13.84
N ILE A 29 -6.07 -3.27 15.03
CA ILE A 29 -7.30 -2.49 15.21
C ILE A 29 -7.14 -1.10 14.63
N LEU A 30 -6.00 -0.46 14.90
CA LEU A 30 -5.69 0.86 14.39
C LEU A 30 -5.56 0.85 12.86
N ASP A 31 -4.88 -0.13 12.27
CA ASP A 31 -4.80 -0.27 10.82
C ASP A 31 -6.19 -0.41 10.18
N MET A 32 -7.06 -1.23 10.74
CA MET A 32 -8.44 -1.37 10.25
C MET A 32 -9.25 -0.08 10.36
N LEU A 33 -9.14 0.64 11.47
CA LEU A 33 -9.91 1.87 11.72
C LEU A 33 -9.34 3.07 10.97
N LEU A 34 -8.02 3.19 10.91
CA LEU A 34 -7.35 4.34 10.31
C LEU A 34 -7.18 4.20 8.80
N SER A 35 -7.23 2.99 8.26
CA SER A 35 -7.06 2.78 6.81
C SER A 35 -8.03 3.61 5.96
N LYS A 36 -9.22 3.91 6.50
CA LYS A 36 -10.22 4.75 5.85
C LYS A 36 -9.88 6.25 5.88
N TYR A 37 -9.08 6.69 6.84
CA TYR A 37 -8.76 8.10 7.09
C TYR A 37 -7.28 8.41 6.91
N LEU A 38 -6.49 7.41 6.50
CA LEU A 38 -5.05 7.56 6.44
C LEU A 38 -4.60 8.61 5.43
N GLU A 39 -5.32 8.74 4.31
CA GLU A 39 -5.05 9.77 3.30
C GLU A 39 -5.16 11.19 3.92
N GLU A 40 -6.21 11.42 4.71
CA GLU A 40 -6.43 12.68 5.41
C GLU A 40 -5.44 12.89 6.55
N ILE A 41 -5.10 11.83 7.30
CA ILE A 41 -4.12 11.91 8.40
C ILE A 41 -2.75 12.27 7.86
N VAL A 42 -2.32 11.64 6.77
CA VAL A 42 -1.05 11.96 6.12
C VAL A 42 -1.06 13.38 5.54
N ALA A 43 -2.14 13.79 4.89
CA ALA A 43 -2.29 15.15 4.36
C ALA A 43 -2.21 16.20 5.48
N LEU A 44 -2.91 15.98 6.60
CA LEU A 44 -2.86 16.87 7.76
C LEU A 44 -1.46 16.94 8.38
N GLY A 45 -0.80 15.80 8.56
CA GLY A 45 0.56 15.73 9.11
C GLY A 45 1.60 16.45 8.25
N LEU A 46 1.36 16.55 6.94
CA LEU A 46 2.21 17.26 5.97
C LEU A 46 1.76 18.71 5.73
N ALA A 47 0.71 19.18 6.39
CA ALA A 47 0.05 20.46 6.11
C ALA A 47 -0.40 20.61 4.65
N TYR A 48 -0.85 19.52 4.03
CA TYR A 48 -1.38 19.48 2.68
C TYR A 48 -2.90 19.59 2.67
N PRO A 49 -3.51 20.05 1.56
CA PRO A 49 -4.97 20.07 1.43
C PRO A 49 -5.56 18.65 1.57
N CYS A 50 -6.74 18.55 2.19
CA CYS A 50 -7.48 17.29 2.22
C CYS A 50 -7.75 16.80 0.79
N GLY A 51 -7.59 15.49 0.58
CA GLY A 51 -7.75 14.86 -0.74
C GLY A 51 -6.56 14.97 -1.68
N SER A 52 -5.46 15.65 -1.27
CA SER A 52 -4.24 15.76 -2.07
C SER A 52 -3.29 14.57 -1.93
N VAL A 53 -3.57 13.67 -1.01
CA VAL A 53 -2.79 12.45 -0.76
C VAL A 53 -3.61 11.23 -1.13
N LYS A 54 -3.03 10.32 -1.87
CA LYS A 54 -3.62 9.03 -2.28
C LYS A 54 -2.84 7.88 -1.66
N LEU A 55 -3.53 6.95 -1.05
CA LEU A 55 -2.94 5.70 -0.55
C LEU A 55 -2.83 4.72 -1.70
N LEU A 56 -1.61 4.41 -2.13
CA LEU A 56 -1.36 3.56 -3.29
C LEU A 56 -1.27 2.07 -2.94
N ALA A 57 -0.66 1.74 -1.79
CA ALA A 57 -0.44 0.35 -1.42
C ALA A 57 -0.20 0.19 0.08
N LYS A 58 -0.35 -1.05 0.57
CA LYS A 58 -0.11 -1.46 1.96
C LYS A 58 0.93 -2.57 2.01
N GLU A 59 1.65 -2.66 3.14
CA GLU A 59 2.57 -3.76 3.43
C GLU A 59 3.64 -3.95 2.33
N ILE A 60 4.28 -2.86 1.91
CA ILE A 60 5.21 -2.87 0.79
C ILE A 60 6.61 -3.29 1.24
N PRO A 61 7.24 -4.29 0.58
CA PRO A 61 8.60 -4.65 0.88
C PRO A 61 9.57 -3.53 0.50
N LEU A 62 10.48 -3.20 1.43
CA LEU A 62 11.54 -2.23 1.23
C LEU A 62 12.74 -2.92 0.58
N ASN A 63 12.71 -3.00 -0.74
CA ASN A 63 13.80 -3.56 -1.51
C ASN A 63 14.25 -2.58 -2.59
N ILE A 64 15.54 -2.59 -2.89
CA ILE A 64 16.16 -1.82 -3.96
C ILE A 64 17.06 -2.75 -4.77
N LYS A 65 17.52 -2.29 -5.91
CA LYS A 65 18.35 -3.09 -6.82
C LYS A 65 19.52 -3.76 -6.06
N ASN A 66 19.59 -5.08 -6.16
CA ASN A 66 20.63 -5.93 -5.53
C ASN A 66 20.65 -5.94 -4.00
N GLN A 67 19.62 -5.38 -3.32
CA GLN A 67 19.59 -5.34 -1.87
C GLN A 67 18.19 -5.64 -1.34
N ASN A 68 18.07 -6.74 -0.60
CA ASN A 68 16.89 -7.06 0.17
C ASN A 68 17.07 -6.55 1.60
N LEU A 69 16.29 -5.53 1.97
CA LEU A 69 16.39 -4.91 3.29
C LEU A 69 15.66 -5.71 4.39
N ASN A 70 14.99 -6.82 4.02
CA ASN A 70 14.19 -7.64 4.94
C ASN A 70 13.25 -6.81 5.83
N ALA A 71 12.66 -5.79 5.24
CA ALA A 71 11.75 -4.87 5.91
C ALA A 71 10.54 -4.58 5.03
N ARG A 72 9.47 -4.15 5.67
CA ARG A 72 8.27 -3.64 5.00
C ARG A 72 7.95 -2.29 5.56
N VAL A 73 7.27 -1.48 4.79
CA VAL A 73 6.62 -0.25 5.24
C VAL A 73 5.12 -0.47 5.24
N ASP A 74 4.43 0.13 6.19
CA ASP A 74 2.99 -0.07 6.34
C ASP A 74 2.22 0.42 5.11
N TYR A 75 2.60 1.59 4.56
CA TYR A 75 1.90 2.18 3.44
C TYR A 75 2.83 2.89 2.46
N LEU A 76 2.37 2.92 1.21
CA LEU A 76 2.88 3.77 0.14
C LEU A 76 1.82 4.80 -0.18
N ALA A 77 2.13 6.08 0.02
CA ALA A 77 1.22 7.19 -0.26
C ALA A 77 1.83 8.14 -1.31
N TYR A 78 0.99 8.81 -2.06
CA TYR A 78 1.39 9.74 -3.10
C TYR A 78 0.68 11.08 -2.94
N ALA A 79 1.45 12.17 -2.89
CA ALA A 79 0.94 13.53 -2.87
C ALA A 79 1.08 14.14 -4.27
N GLU A 80 -0.05 14.35 -4.94
CA GLU A 80 -0.09 14.88 -6.31
C GLU A 80 0.43 16.32 -6.39
N ASN A 81 0.06 17.15 -5.43
CA ASN A 81 0.42 18.57 -5.39
C ASN A 81 1.92 18.84 -5.34
N THR A 82 2.70 17.92 -4.80
CA THR A 82 4.17 18.02 -4.68
C THR A 82 4.91 16.99 -5.51
N HIS A 83 4.16 16.12 -6.19
CA HIS A 83 4.68 14.98 -6.94
C HIS A 83 5.66 14.17 -6.07
N THR A 84 5.19 13.76 -4.88
CA THR A 84 6.03 13.08 -3.88
C THR A 84 5.42 11.76 -3.46
N LEU A 85 6.24 10.72 -3.50
CA LEU A 85 5.91 9.37 -3.01
C LEU A 85 6.43 9.21 -1.58
N PHE A 86 5.56 8.86 -0.65
CA PHE A 86 5.89 8.68 0.75
C PHE A 86 5.91 7.21 1.14
N LEU A 87 6.99 6.78 1.77
CA LEU A 87 7.04 5.56 2.56
C LEU A 87 6.51 5.90 3.95
N VAL A 88 5.33 5.40 4.30
CA VAL A 88 4.64 5.76 5.55
C VAL A 88 4.67 4.59 6.51
N GLU A 89 5.20 4.83 7.69
CA GLU A 89 5.19 3.90 8.81
C GLU A 89 4.30 4.44 9.92
N LEU A 90 3.32 3.63 10.32
CA LEU A 90 2.40 3.98 11.39
C LEU A 90 2.93 3.51 12.74
N LYS A 91 2.95 4.39 13.72
CA LYS A 91 3.36 4.07 15.09
C LYS A 91 2.28 4.46 16.08
N THR A 92 1.99 3.57 17.00
CA THR A 92 1.02 3.82 18.06
C THR A 92 1.55 4.77 19.11
N THR A 93 2.85 4.77 19.35
CA THR A 93 3.53 5.66 20.29
C THR A 93 4.90 6.05 19.77
N VAL A 94 5.46 7.14 20.28
CA VAL A 94 6.83 7.59 19.96
C VAL A 94 7.87 6.55 20.39
N GLU A 95 7.63 5.84 21.51
CA GLU A 95 8.55 4.82 22.03
C GLU A 95 8.63 3.59 21.10
N SER A 96 7.64 3.37 20.23
CA SER A 96 7.64 2.27 19.25
C SER A 96 8.53 2.54 18.03
N TYR A 97 9.13 3.72 17.95
CA TYR A 97 10.07 4.12 16.91
C TYR A 97 11.33 3.25 16.93
N LYS A 98 11.73 2.73 15.76
CA LYS A 98 12.96 1.95 15.60
C LYS A 98 13.88 2.62 14.58
N ASN A 99 15.05 3.06 15.01
CA ASN A 99 16.03 3.67 14.12
C ASN A 99 16.37 2.80 12.90
N THR A 100 16.52 1.50 13.10
CA THR A 100 16.83 0.55 12.02
C THR A 100 15.77 0.50 10.92
N GLN A 101 14.50 0.71 11.24
CA GLN A 101 13.43 0.78 10.26
C GLN A 101 13.50 2.08 9.47
N PHE A 102 13.72 3.19 10.16
CA PHE A 102 13.91 4.48 9.51
C PHE A 102 15.12 4.50 8.58
N GLU A 103 16.26 3.95 9.03
CA GLU A 103 17.46 3.81 8.20
C GLU A 103 17.19 3.04 6.92
N ARG A 104 16.39 1.95 6.99
CA ARG A 104 15.99 1.19 5.81
C ARG A 104 15.08 1.98 4.87
N MET A 105 14.11 2.72 5.42
CA MET A 105 13.29 3.62 4.60
C MET A 105 14.16 4.70 3.94
N GLN A 106 15.12 5.28 4.68
CA GLN A 106 16.02 6.28 4.15
C GLN A 106 16.93 5.72 3.03
N GLN A 107 17.43 4.49 3.17
CA GLN A 107 18.17 3.83 2.09
C GLN A 107 17.34 3.71 0.80
N VAL A 108 16.04 3.45 0.91
CA VAL A 108 15.14 3.41 -0.25
C VAL A 108 14.95 4.82 -0.83
N VAL A 109 14.76 5.82 0.03
CA VAL A 109 14.65 7.23 -0.39
C VAL A 109 15.90 7.68 -1.13
N ASP A 110 17.09 7.36 -0.61
CA ASP A 110 18.39 7.72 -1.20
C ASP A 110 18.64 7.02 -2.54
N ALA A 111 18.14 5.78 -2.69
CA ALA A 111 18.18 5.05 -3.95
C ALA A 111 17.22 5.60 -5.02
N GLY A 112 16.23 6.37 -4.60
CA GLY A 112 15.27 7.06 -5.45
C GLY A 112 14.11 6.22 -5.95
N VAL A 113 13.04 6.91 -6.37
CA VAL A 113 11.77 6.32 -6.80
C VAL A 113 11.95 5.30 -7.91
N SER A 114 12.72 5.62 -8.95
CA SER A 114 12.91 4.70 -10.08
C SER A 114 13.51 3.37 -9.67
N SER A 115 14.49 3.39 -8.75
CA SER A 115 15.10 2.15 -8.23
C SER A 115 14.10 1.32 -7.45
N PHE A 116 13.31 1.96 -6.58
CA PHE A 116 12.28 1.32 -5.78
C PHE A 116 11.14 0.74 -6.65
N LEU A 117 10.58 1.56 -7.54
CA LEU A 117 9.46 1.14 -8.40
C LEU A 117 9.88 0.03 -9.37
N ASN A 118 11.04 0.13 -9.98
CA ASN A 118 11.55 -0.92 -10.85
C ASN A 118 11.69 -2.25 -10.10
N PHE A 119 12.20 -2.21 -8.86
CA PHE A 119 12.26 -3.41 -8.06
C PHE A 119 10.85 -3.91 -7.71
N PHE A 120 9.99 -3.05 -7.18
CA PHE A 120 8.65 -3.42 -6.73
C PHE A 120 7.78 -3.93 -7.90
N LEU A 121 7.70 -3.17 -8.98
CA LEU A 121 6.80 -3.48 -10.09
C LEU A 121 7.35 -4.62 -10.97
N ASN A 122 8.62 -4.59 -11.32
CA ASN A 122 9.19 -5.54 -12.26
C ASN A 122 9.67 -6.83 -11.58
N GLU A 123 10.36 -6.72 -10.44
CA GLU A 123 10.93 -7.88 -9.78
C GLU A 123 9.93 -8.63 -8.90
N ILE A 124 9.07 -7.91 -8.16
CA ILE A 124 8.13 -8.55 -7.25
C ILE A 124 6.81 -8.84 -7.94
N VAL A 125 6.16 -7.82 -8.51
CA VAL A 125 4.80 -7.99 -9.04
C VAL A 125 4.82 -8.88 -10.27
N GLN A 126 5.61 -8.54 -11.29
CA GLN A 126 5.65 -9.32 -12.53
C GLN A 126 6.15 -10.75 -12.31
N LYS A 127 7.27 -10.94 -11.59
CA LYS A 127 7.79 -12.28 -11.34
C LYS A 127 6.85 -13.14 -10.51
N LYS A 128 6.11 -12.56 -9.57
CA LYS A 128 5.10 -13.32 -8.81
C LYS A 128 3.92 -13.75 -9.68
N VAL A 129 3.52 -12.93 -10.63
CA VAL A 129 2.45 -13.27 -11.58
C VAL A 129 2.96 -14.26 -12.64
N GLU A 130 4.14 -14.03 -13.21
CA GLU A 130 4.71 -14.89 -14.26
C GLU A 130 5.05 -16.30 -13.78
N ASN A 131 5.61 -16.44 -12.57
CA ASN A 131 6.13 -17.72 -12.07
C ASN A 131 5.12 -18.49 -11.19
N THR A 132 3.88 -18.06 -11.11
CA THR A 132 2.86 -18.77 -10.36
C THR A 132 2.03 -19.61 -11.32
N ASP A 133 2.08 -20.93 -11.19
CA ASP A 133 1.29 -21.88 -11.99
C ASP A 133 -0.21 -21.75 -11.68
N ASP A 134 -0.53 -21.29 -10.48
CA ASP A 134 -1.89 -21.00 -10.02
C ASP A 134 -2.04 -19.50 -9.76
N ALA A 135 -2.68 -18.77 -10.69
CA ALA A 135 -3.01 -17.35 -10.53
C ALA A 135 -3.94 -17.08 -9.33
N GLY A 136 -4.63 -18.10 -8.84
CA GLY A 136 -5.44 -18.06 -7.62
C GLY A 136 -4.63 -18.12 -6.32
N ALA A 137 -3.32 -18.33 -6.36
CA ALA A 137 -2.49 -18.37 -5.15
C ALA A 137 -2.53 -17.05 -4.37
N THR A 138 -2.62 -17.14 -3.05
CA THR A 138 -2.77 -15.96 -2.17
C THR A 138 -1.71 -14.86 -2.39
N PRO A 139 -0.40 -15.17 -2.57
CA PRO A 139 0.59 -14.13 -2.86
C PRO A 139 0.34 -13.40 -4.18
N THR A 140 -0.05 -14.13 -5.23
CA THR A 140 -0.35 -13.54 -6.54
C THR A 140 -1.57 -12.63 -6.44
N LYS A 141 -2.65 -13.07 -5.80
CA LYS A 141 -3.85 -12.25 -5.55
C LYS A 141 -3.51 -10.94 -4.84
N LYS A 142 -2.66 -10.99 -3.80
CA LYS A 142 -2.23 -9.78 -3.09
C LYS A 142 -1.54 -8.76 -4.01
N TYR A 143 -0.64 -9.22 -4.88
CA TYR A 143 0.09 -8.34 -5.79
C TYR A 143 -0.79 -7.79 -6.91
N LEU A 144 -1.68 -8.61 -7.45
CA LEU A 144 -2.68 -8.16 -8.43
C LEU A 144 -3.61 -7.11 -7.83
N TYR A 145 -4.11 -7.35 -6.61
CA TYR A 145 -4.93 -6.37 -5.90
C TYR A 145 -4.18 -5.04 -5.68
N THR A 146 -2.93 -5.11 -5.22
CA THR A 146 -2.12 -3.91 -5.02
C THR A 146 -1.97 -3.13 -6.32
N LEU A 147 -1.67 -3.81 -7.42
CA LEU A 147 -1.49 -3.19 -8.72
C LEU A 147 -2.79 -2.54 -9.22
N TRP A 148 -3.91 -3.26 -9.11
CA TRP A 148 -5.24 -2.74 -9.44
C TRP A 148 -5.57 -1.49 -8.63
N HIS A 149 -5.36 -1.54 -7.31
CA HIS A 149 -5.61 -0.40 -6.43
C HIS A 149 -4.74 0.82 -6.81
N MET A 150 -3.48 0.61 -7.16
CA MET A 150 -2.62 1.68 -7.66
C MET A 150 -3.16 2.30 -8.94
N THR A 151 -3.67 1.50 -9.89
CA THR A 151 -4.25 2.03 -11.14
C THR A 151 -5.49 2.87 -10.87
N ASP A 152 -6.39 2.39 -10.02
CA ASP A 152 -7.59 3.12 -9.62
C ASP A 152 -7.24 4.48 -8.98
N LYS A 153 -6.32 4.48 -8.03
CA LYS A 153 -5.87 5.71 -7.35
C LYS A 153 -5.15 6.70 -8.27
N LEU A 154 -4.41 6.22 -9.25
CA LEU A 154 -3.67 7.07 -10.20
C LEU A 154 -4.49 7.45 -11.43
N GLY A 155 -5.71 6.91 -11.59
CA GLY A 155 -6.55 7.14 -12.78
C GLY A 155 -5.97 6.49 -14.05
N ILE A 156 -5.18 5.42 -13.90
CA ILE A 156 -4.60 4.69 -15.01
C ILE A 156 -5.62 3.69 -15.55
N GLU A 157 -5.92 3.78 -16.83
CA GLU A 157 -6.81 2.84 -17.49
C GLU A 157 -6.16 1.46 -17.59
N ALA A 158 -6.85 0.44 -17.07
CA ALA A 158 -6.44 -0.95 -17.07
C ALA A 158 -7.62 -1.86 -17.39
N ASP A 159 -7.34 -3.02 -17.99
CA ASP A 159 -8.37 -4.02 -18.26
C ASP A 159 -8.74 -4.76 -16.96
N ALA A 160 -9.96 -4.55 -16.47
CA ALA A 160 -10.45 -5.16 -15.25
C ALA A 160 -10.45 -6.70 -15.30
N GLU A 161 -10.62 -7.30 -16.49
CA GLU A 161 -10.61 -8.76 -16.65
C GLU A 161 -9.23 -9.37 -16.32
N ALA A 162 -8.14 -8.63 -16.57
CA ALA A 162 -6.78 -9.05 -16.22
C ALA A 162 -6.56 -9.17 -14.70
N PHE A 163 -7.42 -8.50 -13.92
CA PHE A 163 -7.38 -8.46 -12.47
C PHE A 163 -8.58 -9.18 -11.82
N SER A 164 -9.28 -10.01 -12.57
CA SER A 164 -10.55 -10.66 -12.18
C SER A 164 -10.48 -11.51 -10.90
N TYR A 165 -9.30 -12.04 -10.56
CA TYR A 165 -9.07 -12.75 -9.31
C TYR A 165 -9.07 -11.86 -8.05
N ILE A 166 -9.16 -10.54 -8.21
CA ILE A 166 -9.12 -9.58 -7.11
C ILE A 166 -10.46 -9.54 -6.35
N GLY A 167 -11.58 -9.77 -7.05
CA GLY A 167 -12.94 -9.72 -6.49
C GLY A 167 -13.36 -10.94 -5.68
N ASP A 168 -12.55 -12.01 -5.64
CA ASP A 168 -12.87 -13.21 -4.86
C ASP A 168 -12.57 -12.98 -3.34
N SER A 169 -13.22 -11.99 -2.76
CA SER A 169 -13.48 -11.99 -1.33
C SER A 169 -14.40 -13.19 -1.07
N ARG A 170 -14.22 -13.90 0.04
CA ARG A 170 -14.94 -15.13 0.39
C ARG A 170 -16.48 -15.04 0.34
N HIS A 171 -17.03 -13.90 -0.02
CA HIS A 171 -18.47 -13.62 -0.10
C HIS A 171 -19.01 -13.43 -1.51
N ASP A 172 -18.18 -13.15 -2.53
CA ASP A 172 -18.64 -12.91 -3.90
C ASP A 172 -18.31 -14.06 -4.84
N LYS A 173 -18.73 -15.28 -4.49
CA LYS A 173 -18.71 -16.43 -5.41
C LYS A 173 -19.66 -16.32 -6.61
N ILE A 174 -20.31 -15.17 -6.81
CA ILE A 174 -21.45 -15.06 -7.75
C ILE A 174 -21.09 -14.32 -9.04
N ALA A 175 -19.98 -13.62 -9.11
CA ALA A 175 -19.52 -13.03 -10.36
C ALA A 175 -18.29 -13.77 -10.89
N LEU A 176 -18.45 -15.02 -11.24
CA LEU A 176 -17.56 -15.68 -12.18
C LEU A 176 -17.73 -14.95 -13.51
N HIS A 177 -16.78 -14.11 -13.86
CA HIS A 177 -16.69 -13.55 -15.19
C HIS A 177 -16.62 -14.73 -16.19
N GLU A 178 -17.51 -14.76 -17.14
CA GLU A 178 -17.62 -15.81 -18.15
C GLU A 178 -16.43 -15.85 -19.13
N LYS A 179 -15.46 -14.95 -18.97
CA LYS A 179 -14.21 -14.89 -19.75
C LYS A 179 -13.02 -14.66 -18.83
N GLU A 180 -12.37 -15.73 -18.43
CA GLU A 180 -10.99 -15.65 -17.97
C GLU A 180 -10.11 -15.24 -19.17
N LEU A 181 -9.37 -14.14 -19.03
CA LEU A 181 -8.30 -13.84 -19.97
C LEU A 181 -7.30 -15.00 -19.97
N ALA A 182 -6.84 -15.38 -21.15
CA ALA A 182 -5.74 -16.33 -21.25
C ALA A 182 -4.56 -15.79 -20.43
N ARG A 183 -3.83 -16.67 -19.74
CA ARG A 183 -2.75 -16.28 -18.84
C ARG A 183 -1.74 -15.32 -19.46
N ASP A 184 -1.38 -15.52 -20.72
CA ASP A 184 -0.45 -14.65 -21.44
C ASP A 184 -1.00 -13.22 -21.59
N GLN A 185 -2.30 -13.08 -21.79
CA GLN A 185 -2.97 -11.77 -21.87
C GLN A 185 -2.98 -11.10 -20.50
N GLN A 186 -3.22 -11.84 -19.42
CA GLN A 186 -3.15 -11.33 -18.05
C GLN A 186 -1.74 -10.82 -17.73
N ILE A 187 -0.71 -11.60 -18.04
CA ILE A 187 0.69 -11.22 -17.85
C ILE A 187 1.02 -9.95 -18.65
N ALA A 188 0.58 -9.89 -19.91
CA ALA A 188 0.82 -8.73 -20.77
C ALA A 188 0.17 -7.46 -20.21
N GLU A 189 -1.07 -7.54 -19.70
CA GLU A 189 -1.75 -6.40 -19.10
C GLU A 189 -1.09 -5.96 -17.77
N VAL A 190 -0.68 -6.91 -16.92
CA VAL A 190 0.07 -6.61 -15.69
C VAL A 190 1.37 -5.85 -16.02
N LYS A 191 2.10 -6.27 -17.06
CA LYS A 191 3.31 -5.58 -17.51
C LYS A 191 3.03 -4.17 -18.02
N LYS A 192 2.00 -4.02 -18.82
CA LYS A 192 1.56 -2.73 -19.38
C LYS A 192 1.18 -1.76 -18.24
N VAL A 193 0.41 -2.23 -17.26
CA VAL A 193 0.00 -1.45 -16.11
C VAL A 193 1.21 -1.05 -15.26
N ALA A 194 2.11 -1.99 -14.97
CA ALA A 194 3.34 -1.71 -14.23
C ALA A 194 4.20 -0.64 -14.93
N ALA A 195 4.30 -0.70 -16.27
CA ALA A 195 5.00 0.31 -17.04
C ALA A 195 4.35 1.70 -16.92
N LYS A 196 3.02 1.80 -17.03
CA LYS A 196 2.28 3.05 -16.86
C LYS A 196 2.44 3.66 -15.46
N ILE A 197 2.39 2.82 -14.40
CA ILE A 197 2.64 3.28 -13.03
C ILE A 197 4.07 3.82 -12.90
N ASN A 198 5.04 3.14 -13.50
CA ASN A 198 6.43 3.60 -13.47
C ASN A 198 6.64 4.89 -14.28
N GLU A 199 5.92 5.08 -15.37
CA GLU A 199 5.91 6.33 -16.13
C GLU A 199 5.34 7.49 -15.32
N GLU A 200 4.19 7.28 -14.66
CA GLU A 200 3.52 8.28 -13.83
C GLU A 200 4.34 8.68 -12.60
N LEU A 201 4.92 7.72 -11.90
CA LEU A 201 5.58 7.94 -10.62
C LEU A 201 7.12 8.01 -10.71
N GLY A 202 7.73 7.57 -11.82
CA GLY A 202 9.18 7.36 -11.92
C GLY A 202 10.04 8.60 -11.68
N ASN A 203 9.47 9.79 -11.91
CA ASN A 203 10.12 11.08 -11.69
C ASN A 203 9.65 11.76 -10.38
N ALA A 204 8.83 11.11 -9.56
CA ALA A 204 8.38 11.66 -8.29
C ALA A 204 9.56 11.82 -7.32
N LYS A 205 9.43 12.75 -6.39
CA LYS A 205 10.30 12.80 -5.21
C LYS A 205 9.95 11.63 -4.30
N MET A 206 10.85 11.25 -3.41
CA MET A 206 10.59 10.23 -2.41
C MET A 206 10.95 10.73 -1.03
N ALA A 207 10.14 10.36 -0.03
CA ALA A 207 10.38 10.71 1.35
C ALA A 207 9.90 9.59 2.30
N ALA A 208 10.53 9.50 3.46
CA ALA A 208 10.10 8.64 4.56
C ALA A 208 9.27 9.45 5.55
N LEU A 209 8.16 8.89 6.01
CA LEU A 209 7.25 9.54 6.94
C LEU A 209 6.87 8.58 8.08
N TYR A 210 7.03 9.04 9.32
CA TYR A 210 6.43 8.40 10.47
C TYR A 210 5.15 9.15 10.85
N VAL A 211 4.07 8.40 11.01
CA VAL A 211 2.81 8.91 11.54
C VAL A 211 2.61 8.34 12.92
N THR A 212 2.56 9.20 13.92
CA THR A 212 2.27 8.84 15.31
C THR A 212 0.88 9.31 15.70
N LEU A 213 0.19 8.51 16.50
CA LEU A 213 -1.18 8.76 16.94
C LEU A 213 -1.23 9.38 18.33
N ASN A 214 -0.24 10.19 18.69
CA ASN A 214 -0.22 10.90 19.98
C ASN A 214 -1.21 12.06 20.03
#